data_3948b86c540bafe16a8b3c9e0d2d174a
#
_entry.id   3948b86c540bafe16a8b3c9e0d2d174a
#
_cell.length_a   1.000
_cell.length_b   1.000
_cell.length_c   1.000
_cell.angle_alpha   90.00
_cell.angle_beta   90.00
_cell.angle_gamma   90.00
#
_symmetry.space_group_name_H-M   'P 1'
#
loop_
_entity.id
_entity.type
_entity.pdbx_description
1 polymer ?
#
loop_
_entity_poly.entity_id
_entity_poly.type
_entity_poly.pdbx_seq_one_letter_code
_entity_poly.pdbx_strand_id
1 'polypeptide(L)'
;MVLVLSVVTVAAIVGFLYLLCYGGFEGPIDWIMGTDPHGDREKPRVALTFDDGPHPVHTERLLDTLAELDAPATFFVVGRDVDANPGVVARIARDGHELGNHTYRHRYLPLARSRSVERELRATDHAIARAAGVTPKVARPPWGGRSPRTVRVFQRLRKRLVLWDVNSFDWKGKPAGEVVRRVLARVRSGSIILMHEARDGGETTIEAVRMLVPALRARGFELVTVSRAIS
;
A
#
# COMPACT_ATOMS: atom_id res chain seq x y z
N MET A 1 -34.54 -4.67 -29.52
CA MET A 1 -33.51 -5.74 -29.37
C MET A 1 -32.08 -5.22 -29.52
N VAL A 2 -31.74 -4.46 -30.55
CA VAL A 2 -30.37 -3.93 -30.76
C VAL A 2 -29.93 -2.99 -29.61
N LEU A 3 -30.79 -2.10 -29.10
CA LEU A 3 -30.46 -1.15 -28.02
C LEU A 3 -30.14 -1.87 -26.69
N VAL A 4 -30.88 -2.93 -26.37
CA VAL A 4 -30.65 -3.71 -25.13
C VAL A 4 -29.32 -4.48 -25.23
N LEU A 5 -29.00 -5.06 -26.40
CA LEU A 5 -27.72 -5.73 -26.61
C LEU A 5 -26.54 -4.73 -26.46
N SER A 6 -26.69 -3.50 -26.96
CA SER A 6 -25.67 -2.46 -26.84
C SER A 6 -25.44 -2.05 -25.37
N VAL A 7 -26.48 -1.90 -24.59
CA VAL A 7 -26.36 -1.55 -23.14
C VAL A 7 -25.69 -2.66 -22.35
N VAL A 8 -26.08 -3.91 -22.60
CA VAL A 8 -25.48 -5.08 -21.93
C VAL A 8 -23.99 -5.21 -22.31
N THR A 9 -23.65 -5.01 -23.58
CA THR A 9 -22.27 -5.04 -24.05
C THR A 9 -21.42 -3.92 -23.42
N VAL A 10 -21.95 -2.70 -23.34
CA VAL A 10 -21.26 -1.57 -22.69
C VAL A 10 -21.10 -1.84 -21.20
N ALA A 11 -22.12 -2.34 -20.51
CA ALA A 11 -22.04 -2.69 -19.09
C ALA A 11 -21.01 -3.80 -18.83
N ALA A 12 -20.94 -4.82 -19.70
CA ALA A 12 -19.96 -5.88 -19.63
C ALA A 12 -18.51 -5.34 -19.85
N ILE A 13 -18.33 -4.45 -20.82
CA ILE A 13 -17.03 -3.81 -21.08
C ILE A 13 -16.61 -2.93 -19.89
N VAL A 14 -17.52 -2.12 -19.36
CA VAL A 14 -17.25 -1.27 -18.18
C VAL A 14 -16.97 -2.14 -16.96
N GLY A 15 -17.74 -3.19 -16.73
CA GLY A 15 -17.49 -4.17 -15.67
C GLY A 15 -16.13 -4.86 -15.82
N PHE A 16 -15.77 -5.27 -17.03
CA PHE A 16 -14.47 -5.88 -17.34
C PHE A 16 -13.31 -4.87 -17.13
N LEU A 17 -13.45 -3.64 -17.58
CA LEU A 17 -12.47 -2.58 -17.34
C LEU A 17 -12.36 -2.24 -15.85
N TYR A 18 -13.47 -2.24 -15.12
CA TYR A 18 -13.46 -2.06 -13.67
C TYR A 18 -12.72 -3.21 -12.99
N LEU A 19 -12.99 -4.46 -13.38
CA LEU A 19 -12.26 -5.62 -12.89
C LEU A 19 -10.77 -5.58 -13.25
N LEU A 20 -10.38 -5.07 -14.42
CA LEU A 20 -8.98 -4.86 -14.79
C LEU A 20 -8.29 -3.79 -13.94
N CYS A 21 -8.99 -2.75 -13.55
CA CYS A 21 -8.40 -1.62 -12.82
C CYS A 21 -8.49 -1.79 -11.30
N TYR A 22 -9.49 -2.49 -10.79
CA TYR A 22 -9.81 -2.61 -9.37
C TYR A 22 -10.13 -4.04 -8.92
N GLY A 23 -10.28 -4.97 -9.89
CA GLY A 23 -10.76 -6.31 -9.63
C GLY A 23 -9.80 -7.09 -8.75
N GLY A 24 -10.44 -7.81 -7.87
CA GLY A 24 -10.00 -8.75 -6.84
C GLY A 24 -8.51 -8.97 -6.74
N PHE A 25 -7.98 -8.47 -5.66
CA PHE A 25 -6.61 -8.69 -5.26
C PHE A 25 -6.44 -10.21 -5.03
N GLU A 26 -5.83 -10.94 -5.94
CA GLU A 26 -5.54 -12.40 -6.01
C GLU A 26 -6.19 -13.12 -7.23
N GLY A 27 -6.39 -12.43 -8.34
CA GLY A 27 -6.90 -13.04 -9.56
C GLY A 27 -5.81 -13.31 -10.62
N PRO A 28 -6.16 -14.08 -11.66
CA PRO A 28 -5.28 -14.27 -12.82
C PRO A 28 -4.80 -12.95 -13.44
N ILE A 29 -5.56 -11.88 -13.26
CA ILE A 29 -5.25 -10.53 -13.75
C ILE A 29 -4.00 -9.97 -13.05
N ASP A 30 -3.83 -10.17 -11.75
CA ASP A 30 -2.66 -9.68 -11.02
C ASP A 30 -1.39 -10.38 -11.48
N TRP A 31 -1.46 -11.69 -11.70
CA TRP A 31 -0.36 -12.46 -12.27
C TRP A 31 -0.01 -11.99 -13.71
N ILE A 32 -1.01 -11.80 -14.57
CA ILE A 32 -0.82 -11.31 -15.95
C ILE A 32 -0.23 -9.88 -15.96
N MET A 33 -0.64 -9.05 -15.00
CA MET A 33 -0.18 -7.68 -14.87
C MET A 33 1.17 -7.55 -14.15
N GLY A 34 1.68 -8.64 -13.52
CA GLY A 34 2.92 -8.60 -12.74
C GLY A 34 2.82 -7.69 -11.54
N THR A 35 1.73 -7.80 -10.79
CA THR A 35 1.51 -7.09 -9.52
C THR A 35 1.65 -8.05 -8.35
N ASP A 36 2.06 -7.53 -7.20
CA ASP A 36 2.24 -8.32 -5.97
C ASP A 36 1.08 -8.00 -5.00
N PRO A 37 -0.03 -8.75 -5.02
CA PRO A 37 -1.13 -8.53 -4.07
C PRO A 37 -0.83 -9.11 -2.68
N HIS A 38 0.08 -10.06 -2.59
CA HIS A 38 0.53 -10.69 -1.36
C HIS A 38 1.98 -11.17 -1.50
N GLY A 39 2.59 -11.57 -0.39
CA GLY A 39 3.89 -12.22 -0.33
C GLY A 39 3.83 -13.75 -0.49
N ASP A 40 4.89 -14.41 -0.06
CA ASP A 40 5.02 -15.87 -0.08
C ASP A 40 4.01 -16.53 0.89
N ARG A 41 3.14 -17.40 0.35
CA ARG A 41 2.11 -18.10 1.11
C ARG A 41 2.64 -19.29 1.93
N GLU A 42 3.84 -19.74 1.64
CA GLU A 42 4.47 -20.86 2.37
C GLU A 42 5.15 -20.42 3.66
N LYS A 43 5.48 -19.12 3.76
CA LYS A 43 6.14 -18.56 4.94
C LYS A 43 5.12 -17.88 5.87
N PRO A 44 5.16 -18.11 7.20
CA PRO A 44 4.23 -17.47 8.14
C PRO A 44 4.60 -15.99 8.38
N ARG A 45 4.73 -15.22 7.32
CA ARG A 45 5.09 -13.80 7.31
C ARG A 45 3.91 -12.93 6.93
N VAL A 46 3.81 -11.77 7.54
CA VAL A 46 2.83 -10.75 7.19
C VAL A 46 3.50 -9.37 7.14
N ALA A 47 3.05 -8.51 6.25
CA ALA A 47 3.53 -7.14 6.15
C ALA A 47 2.44 -6.15 6.56
N LEU A 48 2.74 -5.30 7.56
CA LEU A 48 1.95 -4.12 7.83
C LEU A 48 2.37 -3.02 6.87
N THR A 49 1.42 -2.40 6.18
CA THR A 49 1.70 -1.33 5.24
C THR A 49 0.82 -0.12 5.51
N PHE A 50 1.41 1.07 5.42
CA PHE A 50 0.75 2.34 5.67
C PHE A 50 0.85 3.22 4.44
N ASP A 51 -0.30 3.69 3.94
CA ASP A 51 -0.39 4.54 2.76
C ASP A 51 -0.70 6.00 3.15
N ASP A 52 -0.48 6.92 2.23
CA ASP A 52 -0.85 8.34 2.27
C ASP A 52 0.02 9.25 3.15
N GLY A 53 0.98 8.72 3.92
CA GLY A 53 1.94 9.49 4.72
C GLY A 53 3.05 10.20 3.93
N PRO A 54 3.96 10.89 4.64
CA PRO A 54 4.01 11.04 6.09
C PRO A 54 3.08 12.13 6.63
N HIS A 55 2.54 11.92 7.84
CA HIS A 55 1.88 12.96 8.62
C HIS A 55 2.77 13.40 9.80
N PRO A 56 2.96 14.71 10.05
CA PRO A 56 3.94 15.19 11.02
C PRO A 56 3.70 14.73 12.47
N VAL A 57 2.47 14.36 12.81
CA VAL A 57 2.12 13.89 14.16
C VAL A 57 1.83 12.40 14.17
N HIS A 58 0.91 11.92 13.31
CA HIS A 58 0.45 10.53 13.38
C HIS A 58 1.55 9.55 12.98
N THR A 59 2.35 9.85 11.93
CA THR A 59 3.46 8.97 11.54
C THR A 59 4.51 8.87 12.64
N GLU A 60 4.86 9.98 13.31
CA GLU A 60 5.80 9.98 14.45
C GLU A 60 5.30 9.07 15.58
N ARG A 61 4.04 9.22 15.99
CA ARG A 61 3.43 8.39 17.06
C ARG A 61 3.28 6.93 16.66
N LEU A 62 3.02 6.66 15.38
CA LEU A 62 3.00 5.29 14.86
C LEU A 62 4.40 4.65 14.91
N LEU A 63 5.46 5.41 14.58
CA LEU A 63 6.84 4.94 14.69
C LEU A 63 7.22 4.62 16.14
N ASP A 64 6.81 5.46 17.12
CA ASP A 64 6.99 5.14 18.55
C ASP A 64 6.31 3.82 18.90
N THR A 65 5.06 3.64 18.43
CA THR A 65 4.30 2.40 18.68
C THR A 65 4.94 1.17 18.04
N LEU A 66 5.44 1.30 16.82
CA LEU A 66 6.12 0.20 16.12
C LEU A 66 7.45 -0.15 16.79
N ALA A 67 8.18 0.84 17.31
CA ALA A 67 9.41 0.63 18.08
C ALA A 67 9.12 -0.09 19.41
N GLU A 68 8.10 0.34 20.18
CA GLU A 68 7.67 -0.34 21.40
C GLU A 68 7.30 -1.82 21.14
N LEU A 69 6.79 -2.11 19.96
CA LEU A 69 6.36 -3.45 19.56
C LEU A 69 7.44 -4.23 18.79
N ASP A 70 8.62 -3.67 18.55
CA ASP A 70 9.66 -4.25 17.69
C ASP A 70 9.09 -4.79 16.36
N ALA A 71 8.25 -3.98 15.69
CA ALA A 71 7.49 -4.38 14.51
C ALA A 71 7.94 -3.61 13.26
N PRO A 72 8.67 -4.25 12.32
CA PRO A 72 8.99 -3.62 11.04
C PRO A 72 7.73 -3.44 10.19
N ALA A 73 7.71 -2.37 9.39
CA ALA A 73 6.59 -2.03 8.51
C ALA A 73 7.07 -1.42 7.20
N THR A 74 6.15 -1.22 6.25
CA THR A 74 6.43 -0.51 4.99
C THR A 74 5.50 0.69 4.86
N PHE A 75 6.07 1.87 4.60
CA PHE A 75 5.35 3.12 4.43
C PHE A 75 5.36 3.53 2.96
N PHE A 76 4.19 3.55 2.31
CA PHE A 76 4.03 4.07 0.95
C PHE A 76 3.72 5.56 1.04
N VAL A 77 4.77 6.37 0.86
CA VAL A 77 4.71 7.81 1.11
C VAL A 77 4.41 8.63 -0.12
N VAL A 78 3.64 9.71 0.05
CA VAL A 78 3.25 10.67 -0.98
C VAL A 78 4.34 11.74 -1.12
N GLY A 79 4.90 11.92 -2.31
CA GLY A 79 6.10 12.74 -2.52
C GLY A 79 5.99 14.19 -2.07
N ARG A 80 4.83 14.86 -2.26
CA ARG A 80 4.62 16.23 -1.77
C ARG A 80 4.66 16.30 -0.23
N ASP A 81 4.19 15.24 0.45
CA ASP A 81 4.15 15.19 1.91
C ASP A 81 5.53 14.79 2.47
N VAL A 82 6.35 14.06 1.68
CA VAL A 82 7.79 13.87 1.94
C VAL A 82 8.54 15.20 1.91
N ASP A 83 8.30 16.03 0.89
CA ASP A 83 8.95 17.36 0.80
C ASP A 83 8.54 18.28 1.96
N ALA A 84 7.31 18.14 2.45
CA ALA A 84 6.83 18.91 3.61
C ALA A 84 7.37 18.39 4.96
N ASN A 85 7.69 17.09 5.06
CA ASN A 85 8.07 16.43 6.31
C ASN A 85 9.31 15.52 6.13
N PRO A 86 10.46 16.03 5.63
CA PRO A 86 11.62 15.20 5.31
C PRO A 86 12.24 14.52 6.56
N GLY A 87 12.14 15.14 7.74
CA GLY A 87 12.62 14.57 8.99
C GLY A 87 11.90 13.30 9.40
N VAL A 88 10.58 13.25 9.21
CA VAL A 88 9.76 12.05 9.47
C VAL A 88 10.17 10.90 8.56
N VAL A 89 10.41 11.19 7.27
CA VAL A 89 10.84 10.18 6.28
C VAL A 89 12.25 9.66 6.60
N ALA A 90 13.15 10.54 7.02
CA ALA A 90 14.48 10.13 7.51
C ALA A 90 14.38 9.22 8.75
N ARG A 91 13.42 9.49 9.64
CA ARG A 91 13.13 8.65 10.80
C ARG A 91 12.60 7.26 10.40
N ILE A 92 11.64 7.18 9.48
CA ILE A 92 11.13 5.89 8.96
C ILE A 92 12.29 5.00 8.52
N ALA A 93 13.22 5.53 7.73
CA ALA A 93 14.36 4.76 7.24
C ALA A 93 15.37 4.40 8.35
N ARG A 94 15.68 5.34 9.26
CA ARG A 94 16.61 5.11 10.37
C ARG A 94 16.10 4.06 11.34
N ASP A 95 14.80 4.03 11.59
CA ASP A 95 14.17 3.07 12.51
C ASP A 95 13.96 1.68 11.85
N GLY A 96 14.50 1.46 10.63
CA GLY A 96 14.54 0.16 9.95
C GLY A 96 13.27 -0.22 9.19
N HIS A 97 12.34 0.72 9.00
CA HIS A 97 11.16 0.50 8.19
C HIS A 97 11.46 0.69 6.69
N GLU A 98 10.66 0.06 5.84
CA GLU A 98 10.78 0.19 4.39
C GLU A 98 9.98 1.38 3.87
N LEU A 99 10.60 2.17 2.98
CA LEU A 99 9.95 3.25 2.23
C LEU A 99 9.50 2.74 0.87
N GLY A 100 8.23 2.95 0.55
CA GLY A 100 7.61 2.71 -0.74
C GLY A 100 7.15 4.02 -1.40
N ASN A 101 7.04 4.01 -2.73
CA ASN A 101 6.60 5.18 -3.50
C ASN A 101 5.08 5.15 -3.70
N HIS A 102 4.36 6.20 -3.26
CA HIS A 102 2.90 6.34 -3.42
C HIS A 102 2.50 7.48 -4.35
N THR A 103 3.34 7.77 -5.37
CA THR A 103 3.23 8.91 -6.29
C THR A 103 3.44 10.27 -5.62
N TYR A 104 3.63 11.33 -6.42
CA TYR A 104 3.97 12.64 -5.86
C TYR A 104 2.75 13.42 -5.38
N ARG A 105 1.62 13.32 -6.11
CA ARG A 105 0.38 14.09 -5.84
C ARG A 105 -0.81 13.21 -5.52
N HIS A 106 -0.60 11.92 -5.27
CA HIS A 106 -1.67 10.97 -5.02
C HIS A 106 -2.76 11.02 -6.11
N ARG A 107 -2.37 10.89 -7.40
CA ARG A 107 -3.30 10.99 -8.54
C ARG A 107 -3.80 9.62 -8.97
N TYR A 108 -5.02 9.60 -9.55
CA TYR A 108 -5.56 8.43 -10.22
C TYR A 108 -4.78 8.10 -11.48
N LEU A 109 -4.04 6.97 -11.47
CA LEU A 109 -3.09 6.61 -12.52
C LEU A 109 -3.68 5.90 -13.74
N PRO A 110 -4.75 5.08 -13.66
CA PRO A 110 -5.23 4.26 -14.78
C PRO A 110 -5.49 5.05 -16.07
N LEU A 111 -5.99 6.27 -15.95
CA LEU A 111 -6.28 7.15 -17.09
C LEU A 111 -5.11 8.09 -17.45
N ALA A 112 -4.03 8.09 -16.67
CA ALA A 112 -2.91 8.99 -16.86
C ALA A 112 -2.03 8.56 -18.04
N ARG A 113 -1.43 9.54 -18.74
CA ARG A 113 -0.42 9.29 -19.77
C ARG A 113 0.86 8.75 -19.14
N SER A 114 1.57 7.84 -19.81
CA SER A 114 2.81 7.22 -19.31
C SER A 114 3.83 8.25 -18.79
N ARG A 115 4.05 9.36 -19.52
CA ARG A 115 4.95 10.43 -19.08
C ARG A 115 4.52 11.10 -17.76
N SER A 116 3.21 11.18 -17.51
CA SER A 116 2.69 11.72 -16.26
C SER A 116 2.93 10.75 -15.10
N VAL A 117 2.66 9.46 -15.31
CA VAL A 117 2.92 8.40 -14.32
C VAL A 117 4.42 8.37 -13.97
N GLU A 118 5.30 8.39 -14.98
CA GLU A 118 6.75 8.39 -14.79
C GLU A 118 7.21 9.62 -13.98
N ARG A 119 6.69 10.80 -14.29
CA ARG A 119 7.01 12.03 -13.56
C ARG A 119 6.59 11.96 -12.09
N GLU A 120 5.39 11.44 -11.80
CA GLU A 120 4.90 11.23 -10.43
C GLU A 120 5.84 10.31 -9.64
N LEU A 121 6.21 9.16 -10.22
CA LEU A 121 7.09 8.20 -9.57
C LEU A 121 8.51 8.75 -9.36
N ARG A 122 9.12 9.36 -10.38
CA ARG A 122 10.47 9.92 -10.27
C ARG A 122 10.55 11.07 -9.28
N ALA A 123 9.54 11.95 -9.25
CA ALA A 123 9.49 13.06 -8.32
C ALA A 123 9.45 12.56 -6.86
N THR A 124 8.65 11.52 -6.59
CA THR A 124 8.60 10.88 -5.27
C THR A 124 9.91 10.20 -4.90
N ASP A 125 10.53 9.45 -5.84
CA ASP A 125 11.83 8.82 -5.60
C ASP A 125 12.89 9.88 -5.24
N HIS A 126 12.90 10.99 -5.94
CA HIS A 126 13.84 12.09 -5.65
C HIS A 126 13.57 12.73 -4.29
N ALA A 127 12.30 12.92 -3.90
CA ALA A 127 11.95 13.45 -2.59
C ALA A 127 12.43 12.51 -1.47
N ILE A 128 12.16 11.20 -1.59
CA ILE A 128 12.59 10.19 -0.63
C ILE A 128 14.12 10.10 -0.57
N ALA A 129 14.80 10.12 -1.73
CA ALA A 129 16.27 10.07 -1.77
C ALA A 129 16.90 11.27 -1.09
N ARG A 130 16.34 12.48 -1.25
CA ARG A 130 16.81 13.68 -0.53
C ARG A 130 16.57 13.59 0.97
N ALA A 131 15.43 13.06 1.40
CA ALA A 131 15.04 13.00 2.81
C ALA A 131 15.76 11.89 3.57
N ALA A 132 15.92 10.71 2.98
CA ALA A 132 16.37 9.50 3.67
C ALA A 132 17.58 8.80 3.00
N GLY A 133 18.11 9.30 1.89
CA GLY A 133 19.25 8.68 1.20
C GLY A 133 18.94 7.36 0.49
N VAL A 134 17.68 6.96 0.40
CA VAL A 134 17.26 5.68 -0.19
C VAL A 134 16.36 5.88 -1.42
N THR A 135 16.42 4.93 -2.36
CA THR A 135 15.50 4.90 -3.51
C THR A 135 14.57 3.69 -3.35
N PRO A 136 13.25 3.89 -3.22
CA PRO A 136 12.30 2.79 -3.05
C PRO A 136 12.33 1.80 -4.20
N LYS A 137 12.29 0.50 -3.88
CA LYS A 137 12.14 -0.57 -4.89
C LYS A 137 10.69 -0.96 -5.10
N VAL A 138 9.86 -0.75 -4.08
CA VAL A 138 8.42 -1.03 -4.09
C VAL A 138 7.65 0.27 -4.34
N ALA A 139 6.52 0.16 -5.02
CA ALA A 139 5.61 1.28 -5.23
C ALA A 139 4.17 0.78 -5.28
N ARG A 140 3.26 1.58 -4.76
CA ARG A 140 1.83 1.30 -4.75
C ARG A 140 1.08 2.44 -5.43
N PRO A 141 0.26 2.16 -6.45
CA PRO A 141 -0.56 3.20 -7.06
C PRO A 141 -1.69 3.61 -6.12
N PRO A 142 -2.05 4.90 -6.04
CA PRO A 142 -3.20 5.37 -5.28
C PRO A 142 -4.46 4.56 -5.59
N TRP A 143 -5.22 4.20 -4.53
CA TRP A 143 -6.42 3.34 -4.58
C TRP A 143 -6.18 1.96 -5.21
N GLY A 144 -4.94 1.51 -5.38
CA GLY A 144 -4.61 0.29 -6.14
C GLY A 144 -4.90 0.42 -7.65
N GLY A 145 -5.21 1.63 -8.11
CA GLY A 145 -5.63 1.91 -9.48
C GLY A 145 -4.50 1.68 -10.49
N ARG A 146 -4.69 0.71 -11.38
CA ARG A 146 -3.70 0.29 -12.36
C ARG A 146 -4.31 0.03 -13.74
N SER A 147 -3.51 0.15 -14.77
CA SER A 147 -3.81 -0.23 -16.15
C SER A 147 -2.57 -0.86 -16.75
N PRO A 148 -2.66 -1.61 -17.86
CA PRO A 148 -1.48 -2.15 -18.54
C PRO A 148 -0.42 -1.09 -18.86
N ARG A 149 -0.87 0.14 -19.14
CA ARG A 149 0.03 1.28 -19.37
C ARG A 149 0.76 1.69 -18.08
N THR A 150 0.06 1.78 -16.97
CA THR A 150 0.63 2.10 -15.66
C THR A 150 1.68 1.06 -15.27
N VAL A 151 1.32 -0.22 -15.33
CA VAL A 151 2.20 -1.34 -14.98
C VAL A 151 3.51 -1.30 -15.78
N ARG A 152 3.44 -1.07 -17.11
CA ARG A 152 4.64 -0.94 -17.95
C ARG A 152 5.56 0.20 -17.49
N VAL A 153 5.03 1.29 -16.94
CA VAL A 153 5.86 2.38 -16.41
C VAL A 153 6.57 1.94 -15.13
N PHE A 154 5.88 1.26 -14.21
CA PHE A 154 6.50 0.73 -12.99
C PHE A 154 7.63 -0.25 -13.36
N GLN A 155 7.40 -1.21 -14.25
CA GLN A 155 8.39 -2.17 -14.74
C GLN A 155 9.62 -1.48 -15.36
N ARG A 156 9.40 -0.48 -16.25
CA ARG A 156 10.48 0.28 -16.87
C ARG A 156 11.34 1.03 -15.84
N LEU A 157 10.73 1.50 -14.76
CA LEU A 157 11.42 2.15 -13.63
C LEU A 157 11.96 1.13 -12.61
N ARG A 158 11.88 -0.17 -12.90
CA ARG A 158 12.30 -1.26 -12.00
C ARG A 158 11.64 -1.18 -10.63
N LYS A 159 10.35 -0.79 -10.58
CA LYS A 159 9.52 -0.78 -9.39
C LYS A 159 8.65 -2.03 -9.34
N ARG A 160 8.66 -2.74 -8.22
CA ARG A 160 7.63 -3.75 -7.94
C ARG A 160 6.34 -3.03 -7.61
N LEU A 161 5.27 -3.35 -8.33
CA LEU A 161 3.94 -2.80 -8.08
C LEU A 161 3.26 -3.67 -7.03
N VAL A 162 3.16 -3.15 -5.81
CA VAL A 162 2.62 -3.86 -4.65
C VAL A 162 1.20 -3.40 -4.36
N LEU A 163 0.32 -4.36 -4.15
CA LEU A 163 -1.06 -4.14 -3.71
C LEU A 163 -1.24 -4.62 -2.26
N TRP A 164 -2.39 -5.21 -1.95
CA TRP A 164 -2.72 -5.81 -0.65
C TRP A 164 -3.79 -6.88 -0.84
N ASP A 165 -3.84 -7.84 0.04
CA ASP A 165 -4.91 -8.86 0.11
C ASP A 165 -5.81 -8.66 1.34
N VAL A 166 -5.34 -7.92 2.35
CA VAL A 166 -6.12 -7.61 3.54
C VAL A 166 -6.30 -6.10 3.67
N ASN A 167 -7.55 -5.64 3.57
CA ASN A 167 -7.91 -4.24 3.75
C ASN A 167 -8.51 -4.05 5.15
N SER A 168 -7.89 -3.21 5.98
CA SER A 168 -8.32 -2.90 7.33
C SER A 168 -9.59 -2.06 7.39
N PHE A 169 -9.80 -1.16 6.40
CA PHE A 169 -10.80 -0.10 6.38
C PHE A 169 -10.73 0.83 7.61
N ASP A 170 -9.55 1.07 8.13
CA ASP A 170 -9.26 1.95 9.27
C ASP A 170 -9.77 3.39 9.09
N TRP A 171 -9.77 3.90 7.84
CA TRP A 171 -10.28 5.24 7.49
C TRP A 171 -11.80 5.41 7.58
N LYS A 172 -12.56 4.36 7.90
CA LYS A 172 -14.04 4.39 7.93
C LYS A 172 -14.63 4.85 9.27
N GLY A 173 -13.83 5.41 10.16
CA GLY A 173 -14.28 5.89 11.46
C GLY A 173 -14.78 4.77 12.39
N LYS A 174 -14.28 3.55 12.21
CA LYS A 174 -14.62 2.38 13.03
C LYS A 174 -13.71 2.28 14.24
N PRO A 175 -14.20 1.78 15.40
CA PRO A 175 -13.34 1.52 16.54
C PRO A 175 -12.18 0.59 16.21
N ALA A 176 -11.02 0.79 16.83
CA ALA A 176 -9.81 0.00 16.61
C ALA A 176 -10.04 -1.52 16.75
N GLY A 177 -10.85 -1.95 17.72
CA GLY A 177 -11.20 -3.36 17.89
C GLY A 177 -11.98 -3.96 16.72
N GLU A 178 -12.77 -3.17 15.98
CA GLU A 178 -13.45 -3.65 14.75
C GLU A 178 -12.45 -3.79 13.61
N VAL A 179 -11.53 -2.84 13.46
CA VAL A 179 -10.41 -2.89 12.50
C VAL A 179 -9.59 -4.17 12.73
N VAL A 180 -9.20 -4.43 13.98
CA VAL A 180 -8.44 -5.63 14.37
C VAL A 180 -9.20 -6.91 14.03
N ARG A 181 -10.46 -7.04 14.45
CA ARG A 181 -11.27 -8.23 14.14
C ARG A 181 -11.36 -8.48 12.64
N ARG A 182 -11.51 -7.42 11.84
CA ARG A 182 -11.58 -7.51 10.38
C ARG A 182 -10.28 -8.04 9.77
N VAL A 183 -9.14 -7.51 10.20
CA VAL A 183 -7.83 -7.99 9.74
C VAL A 183 -7.62 -9.44 10.14
N LEU A 184 -7.82 -9.77 11.43
CA LEU A 184 -7.60 -11.11 11.96
C LEU A 184 -8.51 -12.18 11.34
N ALA A 185 -9.68 -11.79 10.81
CA ALA A 185 -10.59 -12.70 10.10
C ALA A 185 -10.13 -13.06 8.68
N ARG A 186 -9.14 -12.35 8.11
CA ARG A 186 -8.71 -12.49 6.72
C ARG A 186 -7.22 -12.78 6.54
N VAL A 187 -6.42 -12.39 7.53
CA VAL A 187 -4.97 -12.54 7.48
C VAL A 187 -4.56 -14.02 7.40
N ARG A 188 -3.59 -14.30 6.54
CA ARG A 188 -2.96 -15.61 6.33
C ARG A 188 -1.48 -15.42 5.99
N SER A 189 -0.72 -16.49 5.90
CA SER A 189 0.68 -16.44 5.48
C SER A 189 0.84 -15.60 4.21
N GLY A 190 1.85 -14.76 4.16
CA GLY A 190 2.12 -13.85 3.05
C GLY A 190 1.20 -12.64 2.95
N SER A 191 0.24 -12.40 3.86
CA SER A 191 -0.67 -11.27 3.75
C SER A 191 0.05 -9.94 3.80
N ILE A 192 -0.35 -9.03 2.90
CA ILE A 192 0.00 -7.61 2.91
C ILE A 192 -1.23 -6.83 3.38
N ILE A 193 -1.12 -6.19 4.54
CA ILE A 193 -2.22 -5.52 5.23
C ILE A 193 -2.16 -4.03 4.93
N LEU A 194 -3.23 -3.49 4.32
CA LEU A 194 -3.38 -2.07 4.05
C LEU A 194 -3.97 -1.33 5.24
N MET A 195 -3.28 -0.28 5.67
CA MET A 195 -3.68 0.69 6.69
C MET A 195 -3.30 2.11 6.24
N HIS A 196 -3.73 3.14 6.97
CA HIS A 196 -3.46 4.56 6.65
C HIS A 196 -3.24 5.34 7.96
N GLU A 197 -2.06 5.95 8.11
CA GLU A 197 -1.77 6.77 9.30
C GLU A 197 -2.00 8.27 9.11
N ALA A 198 -2.04 8.72 7.84
CA ALA A 198 -2.05 10.15 7.53
C ALA A 198 -3.44 10.78 7.35
N ARG A 199 -4.50 9.97 7.41
CA ARG A 199 -5.90 10.43 7.24
C ARG A 199 -6.61 10.66 8.57
N ASP A 200 -7.86 11.16 8.48
CA ASP A 200 -8.81 11.21 9.59
C ASP A 200 -9.02 9.80 10.15
N GLY A 201 -8.34 9.44 11.20
CA GLY A 201 -8.34 8.07 11.73
C GLY A 201 -6.96 7.56 12.14
N GLY A 202 -5.91 8.38 11.99
CA GLY A 202 -4.55 8.01 12.38
C GLY A 202 -4.45 7.51 13.81
N GLU A 203 -5.19 8.11 14.75
CA GLU A 203 -5.28 7.63 16.14
C GLU A 203 -5.86 6.21 16.22
N THR A 204 -6.96 5.95 15.51
CA THR A 204 -7.57 4.62 15.45
C THR A 204 -6.62 3.59 14.86
N THR A 205 -5.84 3.98 13.85
CA THR A 205 -4.83 3.11 13.23
C THR A 205 -3.73 2.78 14.22
N ILE A 206 -3.21 3.76 14.96
CA ILE A 206 -2.19 3.56 16.00
C ILE A 206 -2.70 2.60 17.09
N GLU A 207 -3.92 2.84 17.59
CA GLU A 207 -4.56 1.95 18.57
C GLU A 207 -4.77 0.53 18.01
N ALA A 208 -5.22 0.42 16.76
CA ALA A 208 -5.38 -0.87 16.09
C ALA A 208 -4.04 -1.61 15.97
N VAL A 209 -2.93 -0.93 15.64
CA VAL A 209 -1.59 -1.53 15.56
C VAL A 209 -1.14 -2.07 16.91
N ARG A 210 -1.37 -1.35 18.04
CA ARG A 210 -1.06 -1.82 19.40
C ARG A 210 -1.75 -3.15 19.73
N MET A 211 -2.97 -3.35 19.25
CA MET A 211 -3.73 -4.58 19.47
C MET A 211 -3.38 -5.66 18.45
N LEU A 212 -3.15 -5.28 17.19
CA LEU A 212 -2.98 -6.19 16.06
C LEU A 212 -1.64 -6.92 16.09
N VAL A 213 -0.54 -6.21 16.38
CA VAL A 213 0.81 -6.80 16.37
C VAL A 213 0.94 -7.98 17.34
N PRO A 214 0.56 -7.86 18.64
CA PRO A 214 0.59 -9.00 19.55
C PRO A 214 -0.33 -10.15 19.10
N ALA A 215 -1.52 -9.84 18.56
CA ALA A 215 -2.47 -10.84 18.10
C ALA A 215 -1.96 -11.62 16.87
N LEU A 216 -1.24 -10.96 15.95
CA LEU A 216 -0.59 -11.61 14.80
C LEU A 216 0.54 -12.54 15.28
N ARG A 217 1.38 -12.08 16.20
CA ARG A 217 2.44 -12.91 16.79
C ARG A 217 1.90 -14.12 17.55
N ALA A 218 0.80 -13.95 18.30
CA ALA A 218 0.14 -15.05 18.98
C ALA A 218 -0.41 -16.12 18.03
N ARG A 219 -0.66 -15.74 16.76
CA ARG A 219 -1.02 -16.68 15.68
C ARG A 219 0.18 -17.26 14.93
N GLY A 220 1.41 -16.98 15.38
CA GLY A 220 2.63 -17.49 14.77
C GLY A 220 3.15 -16.72 13.57
N PHE A 221 2.61 -15.52 13.28
CA PHE A 221 3.09 -14.71 12.16
C PHE A 221 4.34 -13.90 12.55
N GLU A 222 5.35 -13.92 11.66
CA GLU A 222 6.49 -13.00 11.66
C GLU A 222 6.08 -11.71 10.93
N LEU A 223 6.25 -10.55 11.59
CA LEU A 223 6.06 -9.25 10.92
C LEU A 223 7.33 -8.90 10.15
N VAL A 224 7.16 -8.53 8.89
CA VAL A 224 8.26 -8.20 7.97
C VAL A 224 7.90 -7.01 7.08
N THR A 225 8.91 -6.40 6.43
CA THR A 225 8.67 -5.43 5.36
C THR A 225 8.11 -6.11 4.11
N VAL A 226 7.50 -5.34 3.22
CA VAL A 226 6.95 -5.87 1.95
C VAL A 226 8.03 -6.57 1.13
N SER A 227 9.21 -5.95 0.95
CA SER A 227 10.31 -6.57 0.19
C SER A 227 10.71 -7.95 0.74
N ARG A 228 10.63 -8.14 2.06
CA ARG A 228 10.92 -9.43 2.71
C ARG A 228 9.73 -10.40 2.63
N ALA A 229 8.51 -9.90 2.55
CA ALA A 229 7.32 -10.74 2.39
C ALA A 229 7.22 -11.36 0.98
N ILE A 230 7.66 -10.62 -0.04
CA ILE A 230 7.57 -11.00 -1.46
C ILE A 230 8.87 -11.65 -2.01
N SER A 231 9.84 -11.94 -1.12
CA SER A 231 11.14 -12.56 -1.46
C SER A 231 11.10 -14.09 -1.35
#